data_36adb2aa575b93ccc97a4da8e5b19bec
#
_entry.id   36adb2aa575b93ccc97a4da8e5b19bec
#
_cell.length_a   1.000
_cell.length_b   1.000
_cell.length_c   1.000
_cell.angle_alpha   90.00
_cell.angle_beta   90.00
_cell.angle_gamma   90.00
#
_symmetry.space_group_name_H-M   'P 1'
#
loop_
_entity.id
_entity.type
_entity.pdbx_description
1 polymer ?
#
loop_
_entity_poly.entity_id
_entity_poly.type
_entity_poly.pdbx_seq_one_letter_code
_entity_poly.pdbx_strand_id
1 'polypeptide(L)'
;MKQVTNSRLCWAFVVWMALSFLSPLSAESADREIFFSFLSEQFDNELLVPLGRGTVRLLEPQADGLLFNLPAGYKLNAVGVSPRFQIRGDFEIIASYEVPAWKNPESGYGMGPGLYLKMHDEKESAVNIGRLLRPKQKHVFNATLSTTEDAQRKHNVKLFDAKTDSGKLKLVRTGNLLTFFVMDGTDGSFRELREVELGTADVDLLRLGAQQSDIKTPVQVLWKDLFIKAASFPNHPDSLAKGERQHVPHYQPAPQPESISLYWSLLAGIGLLLVLGTAVWVKKRA
;
A
#
# COMPACT_ATOMS: atom_id res chain seq x y z
N MET A 1 11.10 85.76 -3.72
CA MET A 1 10.30 84.51 -3.70
C MET A 1 11.23 83.34 -4.10
N LYS A 2 11.64 82.50 -3.13
CA LYS A 2 12.50 81.35 -3.38
C LYS A 2 11.61 80.09 -3.43
N GLN A 3 11.58 79.41 -4.58
CA GLN A 3 10.97 78.04 -4.68
C GLN A 3 11.94 77.04 -4.08
N VAL A 4 11.47 76.34 -3.07
CA VAL A 4 12.14 75.18 -2.50
C VAL A 4 11.54 73.94 -3.18
N THR A 5 12.33 73.29 -4.07
CA THR A 5 11.96 72.07 -4.74
C THR A 5 12.17 70.85 -3.79
N ASN A 6 11.06 70.18 -3.47
CA ASN A 6 11.05 68.92 -2.66
C ASN A 6 11.57 67.76 -3.49
N SER A 7 12.87 67.46 -3.47
CA SER A 7 13.50 66.32 -4.17
C SER A 7 13.65 65.08 -3.30
N ARG A 8 13.13 65.09 -2.07
CA ARG A 8 13.32 63.96 -1.14
C ARG A 8 12.20 62.87 -1.15
N LEU A 9 11.09 63.12 -1.86
CA LEU A 9 9.99 62.12 -1.92
C LEU A 9 10.14 61.10 -3.04
N CYS A 10 10.93 61.30 -4.06
CA CYS A 10 11.07 60.37 -5.18
C CYS A 10 11.98 59.17 -4.88
N TRP A 11 12.91 59.26 -3.92
CA TRP A 11 13.84 58.15 -3.62
C TRP A 11 13.23 57.05 -2.75
N ALA A 12 12.23 57.37 -1.93
CA ALA A 12 11.57 56.37 -1.08
C ALA A 12 10.66 55.41 -1.87
N PHE A 13 10.07 55.84 -2.99
CA PHE A 13 9.21 55.02 -3.82
C PHE A 13 9.96 54.01 -4.71
N VAL A 14 11.18 54.34 -5.16
CA VAL A 14 11.99 53.50 -6.03
C VAL A 14 12.59 52.33 -5.23
N VAL A 15 12.95 52.52 -3.96
CA VAL A 15 13.48 51.44 -3.10
C VAL A 15 12.38 50.46 -2.68
N TRP A 16 11.13 50.93 -2.52
CA TRP A 16 10.01 50.03 -2.13
C TRP A 16 9.54 49.14 -3.29
N MET A 17 9.69 49.57 -4.54
CA MET A 17 9.33 48.82 -5.73
C MET A 17 10.37 47.72 -6.08
N ALA A 18 11.64 47.89 -5.66
CA ALA A 18 12.71 46.89 -5.92
C ALA A 18 12.68 45.69 -4.95
N LEU A 19 12.05 45.85 -3.76
CA LEU A 19 11.93 44.73 -2.82
C LEU A 19 10.74 43.77 -3.09
N SER A 20 9.81 44.17 -3.97
CA SER A 20 8.60 43.36 -4.25
C SER A 20 8.83 42.25 -5.27
N PHE A 21 10.03 42.12 -5.86
CA PHE A 21 10.37 41.05 -6.83
C PHE A 21 11.27 39.97 -6.30
N LEU A 22 11.58 39.95 -5.01
CA LEU A 22 12.13 38.75 -4.39
C LEU A 22 10.97 37.79 -4.02
N SER A 23 10.28 37.28 -5.03
CA SER A 23 9.56 36.02 -4.85
C SER A 23 10.58 34.97 -4.39
N PRO A 24 10.37 34.26 -3.27
CA PRO A 24 11.24 33.15 -2.96
C PRO A 24 11.18 32.21 -4.18
N LEU A 25 12.33 32.00 -4.83
CA LEU A 25 12.50 30.86 -5.72
C LEU A 25 12.17 29.66 -4.83
N SER A 26 10.95 29.13 -4.93
CA SER A 26 10.66 27.80 -4.43
C SER A 26 11.66 26.90 -5.14
N ALA A 27 12.68 26.46 -4.42
CA ALA A 27 13.54 25.40 -4.92
C ALA A 27 12.61 24.24 -5.21
N GLU A 28 12.26 24.05 -6.47
CA GLU A 28 11.56 22.87 -6.96
C GLU A 28 12.45 21.71 -6.56
N SER A 29 12.01 20.98 -5.55
CA SER A 29 12.72 19.79 -5.10
C SER A 29 12.74 18.85 -6.29
N ALA A 30 13.92 18.63 -6.86
CA ALA A 30 14.05 17.67 -7.95
C ALA A 30 13.50 16.32 -7.48
N ASP A 31 12.51 15.81 -8.18
CA ASP A 31 11.94 14.49 -7.91
C ASP A 31 13.05 13.44 -7.85
N ARG A 32 12.95 12.54 -6.89
CA ARG A 32 13.87 11.42 -6.72
C ARG A 32 13.22 10.15 -7.27
N GLU A 33 14.04 9.28 -7.85
CA GLU A 33 13.59 8.04 -8.47
C GLU A 33 14.31 6.84 -7.85
N ILE A 34 13.55 5.76 -7.61
CA ILE A 34 14.06 4.47 -7.14
C ILE A 34 13.48 3.39 -8.04
N PHE A 35 14.32 2.47 -8.47
CA PHE A 35 13.93 1.34 -9.30
C PHE A 35 14.40 0.03 -8.68
N PHE A 36 13.46 -0.87 -8.43
CA PHE A 36 13.72 -2.24 -8.03
C PHE A 36 13.49 -3.16 -9.22
N SER A 37 14.55 -3.80 -9.69
CA SER A 37 14.45 -4.91 -10.64
C SER A 37 14.34 -6.21 -9.85
N PHE A 38 13.33 -7.00 -10.14
CA PHE A 38 13.19 -8.35 -9.57
C PHE A 38 13.71 -9.44 -10.52
N LEU A 39 14.34 -9.06 -11.64
CA LEU A 39 14.95 -9.97 -12.62
C LEU A 39 16.30 -10.50 -12.09
N SER A 40 16.27 -11.14 -10.93
CA SER A 40 17.45 -11.65 -10.24
C SER A 40 17.04 -12.75 -9.26
N GLU A 41 17.87 -13.76 -9.11
CA GLU A 41 17.69 -14.79 -8.08
C GLU A 41 17.95 -14.28 -6.65
N GLN A 42 18.23 -12.98 -6.49
CA GLN A 42 18.47 -12.34 -5.20
C GLN A 42 17.38 -11.32 -4.90
N PHE A 43 16.90 -11.37 -3.68
CA PHE A 43 15.96 -10.39 -3.15
C PHE A 43 16.72 -9.29 -2.38
N ASP A 44 16.44 -8.02 -2.70
CA ASP A 44 17.02 -6.87 -1.99
C ASP A 44 16.39 -6.73 -0.59
N ASN A 45 17.07 -7.31 0.40
CA ASN A 45 16.63 -7.25 1.80
C ASN A 45 17.02 -5.92 2.50
N GLU A 46 17.86 -5.08 1.89
CA GLU A 46 18.29 -3.82 2.48
C GLU A 46 17.19 -2.77 2.39
N LEU A 47 16.59 -2.64 1.21
CA LEU A 47 15.56 -1.63 0.93
C LEU A 47 14.14 -2.17 0.95
N LEU A 48 13.94 -3.49 0.83
CA LEU A 48 12.63 -4.13 0.83
C LEU A 48 12.46 -5.05 2.03
N VAL A 49 11.26 -5.09 2.58
CA VAL A 49 10.88 -5.97 3.69
C VAL A 49 9.66 -6.81 3.35
N PRO A 50 9.71 -8.14 3.55
CA PRO A 50 8.52 -8.98 3.47
C PRO A 50 7.50 -8.58 4.54
N LEU A 51 6.25 -8.40 4.14
CA LEU A 51 5.12 -8.07 5.00
C LEU A 51 4.26 -9.30 5.28
N GLY A 52 3.88 -9.44 6.53
CA GLY A 52 3.05 -10.54 6.99
C GLY A 52 3.87 -11.72 7.52
N ARG A 53 3.29 -12.40 8.52
CA ARG A 53 3.96 -13.55 9.17
C ARG A 53 4.10 -14.70 8.19
N GLY A 54 5.32 -15.17 7.99
CA GLY A 54 5.61 -16.29 7.09
C GLY A 54 5.71 -15.93 5.61
N THR A 55 5.54 -14.65 5.21
CA THR A 55 5.65 -14.20 3.82
C THR A 55 6.97 -14.58 3.17
N VAL A 56 8.09 -14.55 3.90
CA VAL A 56 9.41 -14.96 3.38
C VAL A 56 9.39 -16.34 2.72
N ARG A 57 8.58 -17.28 3.23
CA ARG A 57 8.47 -18.64 2.69
C ARG A 57 7.63 -18.73 1.40
N LEU A 58 6.96 -17.65 1.05
CA LEU A 58 6.07 -17.56 -0.11
C LEU A 58 6.71 -16.73 -1.25
N LEU A 59 7.89 -16.16 -0.98
CA LEU A 59 8.65 -15.37 -1.94
C LEU A 59 9.74 -16.25 -2.52
N GLU A 60 9.70 -16.42 -3.83
CA GLU A 60 10.65 -17.21 -4.60
C GLU A 60 11.32 -16.30 -5.63
N PRO A 61 12.54 -15.75 -5.35
CA PRO A 61 13.29 -15.02 -6.36
C PRO A 61 13.62 -15.95 -7.53
N GLN A 62 13.35 -15.49 -8.76
CA GLN A 62 13.57 -16.22 -10.01
C GLN A 62 14.33 -15.33 -10.99
N ALA A 63 14.91 -15.91 -12.02
CA ALA A 63 15.63 -15.17 -13.06
C ALA A 63 14.75 -14.13 -13.78
N ASP A 64 13.45 -14.37 -13.84
CA ASP A 64 12.46 -13.56 -14.56
C ASP A 64 11.54 -12.76 -13.64
N GLY A 65 11.75 -12.78 -12.31
CA GLY A 65 10.98 -11.98 -11.36
C GLY A 65 10.95 -12.52 -9.93
N LEU A 66 10.22 -11.84 -9.07
CA LEU A 66 9.91 -12.29 -7.71
C LEU A 66 8.54 -12.97 -7.70
N LEU A 67 8.53 -14.30 -7.60
CA LEU A 67 7.30 -15.08 -7.54
C LEU A 67 6.72 -15.06 -6.13
N PHE A 68 5.47 -14.69 -6.01
CA PHE A 68 4.63 -14.87 -4.84
C PHE A 68 3.80 -16.14 -5.04
N ASN A 69 4.13 -17.18 -4.31
CA ASN A 69 3.51 -18.49 -4.44
C ASN A 69 2.68 -18.82 -3.19
N LEU A 70 1.40 -18.50 -3.23
CA LEU A 70 0.47 -18.69 -2.13
C LEU A 70 -0.27 -20.03 -2.31
N PRO A 71 0.02 -21.07 -1.52
CA PRO A 71 -0.67 -22.34 -1.63
C PRO A 71 -2.11 -22.25 -1.12
N ALA A 72 -2.92 -23.21 -1.52
CA ALA A 72 -4.25 -23.39 -0.95
C ALA A 72 -4.16 -23.69 0.55
N GLY A 73 -5.15 -23.20 1.32
CA GLY A 73 -5.20 -23.38 2.77
C GLY A 73 -4.35 -22.37 3.56
N TYR A 74 -3.62 -21.50 2.89
CA TYR A 74 -2.76 -20.53 3.55
C TYR A 74 -3.56 -19.27 3.89
N LYS A 75 -3.92 -19.11 5.18
CA LYS A 75 -4.66 -17.94 5.65
C LYS A 75 -3.66 -16.88 6.10
N LEU A 76 -3.21 -16.03 5.18
CA LEU A 76 -2.44 -14.84 5.51
C LEU A 76 -3.21 -13.57 5.15
N ASN A 77 -3.25 -12.67 6.10
CA ASN A 77 -3.63 -11.29 5.84
C ASN A 77 -2.39 -10.57 5.28
N ALA A 78 -2.54 -9.97 4.09
CA ALA A 78 -1.57 -9.01 3.58
C ALA A 78 -0.16 -9.56 3.24
N VAL A 79 -0.08 -10.57 2.38
CA VAL A 79 1.19 -11.02 1.79
C VAL A 79 1.73 -9.97 0.83
N GLY A 80 3.00 -9.59 0.99
CA GLY A 80 3.64 -8.62 0.11
C GLY A 80 5.07 -8.29 0.49
N VAL A 81 5.65 -7.37 -0.26
CA VAL A 81 6.89 -6.67 0.06
C VAL A 81 6.63 -5.18 0.12
N SER A 82 7.40 -4.47 0.94
CA SER A 82 7.28 -3.03 1.16
C SER A 82 8.66 -2.40 1.19
N PRO A 83 8.86 -1.20 0.61
CA PRO A 83 10.04 -0.41 0.88
C PRO A 83 10.17 -0.09 2.38
N ARG A 84 11.42 0.01 2.85
CA ARG A 84 11.74 0.42 4.24
C ARG A 84 11.68 1.93 4.45
N PHE A 85 11.31 2.69 3.44
CA PHE A 85 11.21 4.15 3.45
C PHE A 85 9.79 4.60 3.15
N GLN A 86 9.49 5.84 3.55
CA GLN A 86 8.22 6.51 3.24
C GLN A 86 8.29 7.22 1.90
N ILE A 87 7.13 7.57 1.34
CA ILE A 87 7.01 8.33 0.10
C ILE A 87 6.29 9.64 0.42
N ARG A 88 6.95 10.77 0.14
CA ARG A 88 6.44 12.11 0.47
C ARG A 88 6.23 12.94 -0.79
N GLY A 89 5.19 13.79 -0.74
CA GLY A 89 4.83 14.72 -1.81
C GLY A 89 4.13 14.02 -2.97
N ASP A 90 4.12 14.65 -4.12
CA ASP A 90 3.61 14.05 -5.35
C ASP A 90 4.43 12.84 -5.72
N PHE A 91 3.80 11.85 -6.33
CA PHE A 91 4.47 10.61 -6.67
C PHE A 91 3.91 9.93 -7.92
N GLU A 92 4.75 9.13 -8.54
CA GLU A 92 4.41 8.13 -9.54
C GLU A 92 4.96 6.77 -9.11
N ILE A 93 4.09 5.75 -9.04
CA ILE A 93 4.47 4.39 -8.68
C ILE A 93 3.99 3.46 -9.79
N ILE A 94 4.91 2.66 -10.34
CA ILE A 94 4.63 1.71 -11.40
C ILE A 94 5.16 0.34 -10.99
N ALA A 95 4.36 -0.72 -11.17
CA ALA A 95 4.80 -2.09 -10.95
C ALA A 95 4.35 -2.98 -12.09
N SER A 96 5.30 -3.76 -12.63
CA SER A 96 5.07 -4.71 -13.72
C SER A 96 4.85 -6.11 -13.17
N TYR A 97 3.82 -6.80 -13.65
CA TYR A 97 3.43 -8.11 -13.17
C TYR A 97 3.14 -9.10 -14.30
N GLU A 98 3.18 -10.37 -13.94
CA GLU A 98 2.66 -11.50 -14.71
C GLU A 98 1.94 -12.46 -13.75
N VAL A 99 0.87 -13.09 -14.22
CA VAL A 99 0.20 -14.18 -13.50
C VAL A 99 0.45 -15.48 -14.27
N PRO A 100 1.39 -16.32 -13.81
CA PRO A 100 1.79 -17.52 -14.57
C PRO A 100 0.65 -18.52 -14.76
N ALA A 101 -0.26 -18.59 -13.78
CA ALA A 101 -1.41 -19.47 -13.85
C ALA A 101 -2.58 -18.92 -13.05
N TRP A 102 -3.76 -18.89 -13.65
CA TRP A 102 -5.00 -18.61 -12.97
C TRP A 102 -5.68 -19.89 -12.48
N LYS A 103 -6.14 -19.82 -11.23
CA LYS A 103 -7.08 -20.80 -10.68
C LYS A 103 -8.36 -20.05 -10.32
N ASN A 104 -9.51 -20.55 -10.81
CA ASN A 104 -10.78 -19.86 -10.60
C ASN A 104 -11.22 -19.97 -9.12
N PRO A 105 -11.38 -18.83 -8.41
CA PRO A 105 -11.90 -18.86 -7.04
C PRO A 105 -13.38 -19.22 -7.03
N GLU A 106 -13.78 -20.02 -6.03
CA GLU A 106 -15.19 -20.36 -5.82
C GLU A 106 -15.95 -19.20 -5.15
N SER A 107 -15.26 -18.41 -4.34
CA SER A 107 -15.83 -17.37 -3.51
C SER A 107 -14.91 -16.15 -3.36
N GLY A 108 -15.38 -15.14 -2.66
CA GLY A 108 -14.60 -13.97 -2.30
C GLY A 108 -14.56 -12.87 -3.35
N TYR A 109 -13.74 -11.87 -3.10
CA TYR A 109 -13.66 -10.65 -3.92
C TYR A 109 -12.85 -10.83 -5.21
N GLY A 110 -11.82 -11.69 -5.17
CA GLY A 110 -10.92 -11.96 -6.29
C GLY A 110 -9.50 -12.24 -5.83
N MET A 111 -8.66 -12.65 -6.76
CA MET A 111 -7.28 -13.07 -6.51
C MET A 111 -6.37 -12.54 -7.61
N GLY A 112 -5.10 -12.23 -7.27
CA GLY A 112 -4.09 -11.78 -8.21
C GLY A 112 -3.17 -10.69 -7.66
N PRO A 113 -2.36 -10.02 -8.52
CA PRO A 113 -1.47 -8.95 -8.13
C PRO A 113 -2.21 -7.73 -7.62
N GLY A 114 -1.62 -7.06 -6.62
CA GLY A 114 -2.15 -5.82 -6.07
C GLY A 114 -1.07 -4.89 -5.54
N LEU A 115 -1.24 -3.61 -5.82
CA LEU A 115 -0.47 -2.50 -5.31
C LEU A 115 -1.34 -1.74 -4.32
N TYR A 116 -0.89 -1.65 -3.07
CA TYR A 116 -1.64 -1.05 -1.97
C TYR A 116 -0.82 0.08 -1.34
N LEU A 117 -1.44 1.23 -1.12
CA LEU A 117 -0.90 2.34 -0.35
C LEU A 117 -1.77 2.60 0.86
N LYS A 118 -1.14 2.90 2.01
CA LYS A 118 -1.80 3.48 3.18
C LYS A 118 -1.19 4.85 3.45
N MET A 119 -2.04 5.83 3.69
CA MET A 119 -1.63 7.20 3.99
C MET A 119 -1.44 7.38 5.49
N HIS A 120 -0.60 8.35 5.86
CA HIS A 120 -0.40 8.77 7.25
C HIS A 120 -1.42 9.87 7.60
N ASP A 121 -2.70 9.52 7.69
CA ASP A 121 -3.79 10.43 8.02
C ASP A 121 -4.76 9.83 9.04
N GLU A 122 -5.58 10.69 9.67
CA GLU A 122 -6.55 10.29 10.69
C GLU A 122 -7.67 9.39 10.14
N LYS A 123 -7.98 9.48 8.85
CA LYS A 123 -8.99 8.66 8.17
C LYS A 123 -8.45 7.29 7.76
N GLU A 124 -7.15 7.03 8.04
CA GLU A 124 -6.46 5.84 7.57
C GLU A 124 -6.69 5.58 6.06
N SER A 125 -6.68 6.66 5.28
CA SER A 125 -6.93 6.59 3.85
C SER A 125 -6.00 5.58 3.19
N ALA A 126 -6.56 4.75 2.34
CA ALA A 126 -5.78 3.74 1.63
C ALA A 126 -6.36 3.52 0.22
N VAL A 127 -5.47 3.22 -0.70
CA VAL A 127 -5.84 2.87 -2.07
C VAL A 127 -5.30 1.50 -2.43
N ASN A 128 -6.04 0.82 -3.30
CA ASN A 128 -5.62 -0.45 -3.88
C ASN A 128 -5.95 -0.47 -5.36
N ILE A 129 -4.96 -0.78 -6.16
CA ILE A 129 -5.12 -1.15 -7.57
C ILE A 129 -4.64 -2.58 -7.76
N GLY A 130 -5.37 -3.38 -8.50
CA GLY A 130 -5.00 -4.78 -8.74
C GLY A 130 -5.59 -5.35 -9.99
N ARG A 131 -4.98 -6.43 -10.48
CA ARG A 131 -5.47 -7.29 -11.55
C ARG A 131 -6.04 -8.55 -10.91
N LEU A 132 -7.34 -8.77 -11.02
CA LEU A 132 -8.02 -9.84 -10.28
C LEU A 132 -8.74 -10.82 -11.20
N LEU A 133 -8.67 -12.09 -10.86
CA LEU A 133 -9.65 -13.09 -11.26
C LEU A 133 -10.69 -13.22 -10.15
N ARG A 134 -11.93 -12.95 -10.48
CA ARG A 134 -13.09 -13.08 -9.58
C ARG A 134 -13.83 -14.40 -9.83
N PRO A 135 -14.68 -14.85 -8.90
CA PRO A 135 -15.57 -15.99 -9.14
C PRO A 135 -16.30 -15.88 -10.49
N LYS A 136 -16.61 -17.01 -11.10
CA LYS A 136 -17.21 -17.11 -12.44
C LYS A 136 -16.29 -16.62 -13.58
N GLN A 137 -14.98 -16.76 -13.39
CA GLN A 137 -13.95 -16.43 -14.41
C GLN A 137 -13.98 -14.96 -14.87
N LYS A 138 -14.40 -14.05 -14.01
CA LYS A 138 -14.41 -12.62 -14.35
C LYS A 138 -13.05 -11.97 -14.10
N HIS A 139 -12.36 -11.62 -15.18
CA HIS A 139 -11.09 -10.90 -15.17
C HIS A 139 -11.33 -9.39 -15.09
N VAL A 140 -10.77 -8.74 -14.07
CA VAL A 140 -10.97 -7.30 -13.85
C VAL A 140 -9.71 -6.61 -13.31
N PHE A 141 -9.63 -5.31 -13.53
CA PHE A 141 -8.86 -4.40 -12.68
C PHE A 141 -9.79 -3.83 -11.60
N ASN A 142 -9.31 -3.72 -10.38
CA ASN A 142 -9.98 -2.97 -9.32
C ASN A 142 -9.21 -1.67 -9.04
N ALA A 143 -9.96 -0.60 -8.78
CA ALA A 143 -9.44 0.66 -8.26
C ALA A 143 -10.29 1.02 -7.02
N THR A 144 -9.67 0.97 -5.85
CA THR A 144 -10.36 1.10 -4.56
C THR A 144 -9.77 2.25 -3.76
N LEU A 145 -10.63 3.13 -3.26
CA LEU A 145 -10.33 4.06 -2.17
C LEU A 145 -11.02 3.56 -0.91
N SER A 146 -10.29 3.52 0.18
CA SER A 146 -10.80 3.12 1.50
C SER A 146 -10.51 4.22 2.51
N THR A 147 -11.50 4.58 3.32
CA THR A 147 -11.39 5.57 4.40
C THR A 147 -12.07 5.05 5.66
N THR A 148 -11.67 5.55 6.82
CA THR A 148 -12.36 5.29 8.08
C THR A 148 -13.13 6.55 8.46
N GLU A 149 -14.44 6.43 8.61
CA GLU A 149 -15.34 7.49 9.03
C GLU A 149 -16.26 6.93 10.12
N ASP A 150 -16.41 7.65 11.23
CA ASP A 150 -17.20 7.22 12.39
C ASP A 150 -16.83 5.81 12.89
N ALA A 151 -15.52 5.52 12.95
CA ALA A 151 -14.94 4.21 13.28
C ALA A 151 -15.36 3.06 12.34
N GLN A 152 -15.96 3.37 11.19
CA GLN A 152 -16.32 2.39 10.18
C GLN A 152 -15.43 2.49 8.96
N ARG A 153 -14.89 1.35 8.52
CA ARG A 153 -14.12 1.25 7.29
C ARG A 153 -15.04 1.24 6.09
N LYS A 154 -14.95 2.27 5.25
CA LYS A 154 -15.70 2.39 3.99
C LYS A 154 -14.80 2.06 2.80
N HIS A 155 -15.36 1.40 1.79
CA HIS A 155 -14.65 1.02 0.57
C HIS A 155 -15.42 1.52 -0.65
N ASN A 156 -14.82 2.44 -1.39
CA ASN A 156 -15.32 2.91 -2.69
C ASN A 156 -14.57 2.15 -3.80
N VAL A 157 -15.21 1.13 -4.35
CA VAL A 157 -14.61 0.20 -5.31
C VAL A 157 -15.18 0.45 -6.71
N LYS A 158 -14.29 0.53 -7.72
CA LYS A 158 -14.67 0.45 -9.13
C LYS A 158 -13.94 -0.72 -9.79
N LEU A 159 -14.64 -1.41 -10.69
CA LEU A 159 -14.12 -2.55 -11.44
C LEU A 159 -14.14 -2.23 -12.93
N PHE A 160 -13.10 -2.66 -13.63
CA PHE A 160 -12.91 -2.45 -15.06
C PHE A 160 -12.47 -3.76 -15.70
N ASP A 161 -12.92 -4.03 -16.92
CA ASP A 161 -12.54 -5.27 -17.62
C ASP A 161 -11.04 -5.32 -17.88
N ALA A 162 -10.48 -6.53 -17.77
CA ALA A 162 -9.10 -6.85 -18.03
C ALA A 162 -9.00 -8.06 -18.96
N LYS A 163 -7.97 -8.10 -19.83
CA LYS A 163 -7.87 -9.06 -20.92
C LYS A 163 -6.65 -9.96 -20.81
N THR A 164 -5.53 -9.45 -20.30
CA THR A 164 -4.25 -10.15 -20.30
C THR A 164 -3.84 -10.63 -18.92
N ASP A 165 -2.89 -11.55 -18.87
CA ASP A 165 -2.35 -12.10 -17.63
C ASP A 165 -1.08 -11.38 -17.17
N SER A 166 -0.57 -10.45 -17.97
CA SER A 166 0.56 -9.58 -17.65
C SER A 166 0.22 -8.12 -17.90
N GLY A 167 1.00 -7.21 -17.33
CA GLY A 167 0.80 -5.79 -17.51
C GLY A 167 1.46 -4.94 -16.45
N LYS A 168 1.00 -3.70 -16.33
CA LYS A 168 1.51 -2.76 -15.31
C LYS A 168 0.37 -2.10 -14.57
N LEU A 169 0.57 -1.92 -13.26
CA LEU A 169 -0.27 -1.10 -12.39
C LEU A 169 0.46 0.21 -12.12
N LYS A 170 -0.25 1.34 -12.21
CA LYS A 170 0.35 2.66 -11.99
C LYS A 170 -0.57 3.52 -11.15
N LEU A 171 0.01 4.22 -10.18
CA LEU A 171 -0.63 5.23 -9.34
C LEU A 171 0.14 6.55 -9.48
N VAL A 172 -0.58 7.64 -9.73
CA VAL A 172 -0.01 8.99 -9.81
C VAL A 172 -0.76 9.89 -8.86
N ARG A 173 -0.04 10.57 -7.96
CA ARG A 173 -0.61 11.64 -7.13
C ARG A 173 -0.06 12.98 -7.57
N THR A 174 -0.96 13.95 -7.78
CA THR A 174 -0.65 15.36 -7.99
C THR A 174 -1.49 16.18 -7.03
N GLY A 175 -0.86 16.84 -6.07
CA GLY A 175 -1.55 17.54 -4.99
C GLY A 175 -2.41 16.57 -4.17
N ASN A 176 -3.72 16.82 -4.11
CA ASN A 176 -4.69 15.98 -3.37
C ASN A 176 -5.37 14.90 -4.23
N LEU A 177 -5.09 14.85 -5.54
CA LEU A 177 -5.72 13.93 -6.48
C LEU A 177 -4.83 12.73 -6.76
N LEU A 178 -5.40 11.54 -6.73
CA LEU A 178 -4.76 10.29 -7.14
C LEU A 178 -5.47 9.70 -8.34
N THR A 179 -4.69 9.42 -9.38
CA THR A 179 -5.17 8.77 -10.61
C THR A 179 -4.65 7.35 -10.69
N PHE A 180 -5.55 6.41 -11.01
CA PHE A 180 -5.26 5.01 -11.23
C PHE A 180 -5.11 4.73 -12.71
N PHE A 181 -4.00 4.11 -13.11
CA PHE A 181 -3.74 3.70 -14.48
C PHE A 181 -3.38 2.23 -14.55
N VAL A 182 -3.66 1.60 -15.68
CA VAL A 182 -3.22 0.24 -16.01
C VAL A 182 -2.69 0.18 -17.43
N MET A 183 -1.74 -0.72 -17.65
CA MET A 183 -1.37 -1.23 -18.95
C MET A 183 -1.78 -2.70 -19.00
N ASP A 184 -2.70 -3.05 -19.89
CA ASP A 184 -3.23 -4.41 -20.04
C ASP A 184 -2.41 -5.11 -21.14
N GLY A 185 -1.44 -5.92 -20.73
CA GLY A 185 -0.37 -6.45 -21.57
C GLY A 185 0.94 -5.67 -21.42
N THR A 186 1.91 -5.99 -22.28
CA THR A 186 3.28 -5.44 -22.23
C THR A 186 3.54 -4.30 -23.21
N ASP A 187 2.80 -4.25 -24.31
CA ASP A 187 3.07 -3.39 -25.46
C ASP A 187 2.07 -2.23 -25.62
N GLY A 188 1.23 -2.04 -24.61
CA GLY A 188 0.19 -1.03 -24.61
C GLY A 188 0.62 0.32 -24.04
N SER A 189 -0.27 1.30 -24.19
CA SER A 189 -0.22 2.55 -23.44
C SER A 189 -0.97 2.43 -22.10
N PHE A 190 -0.64 3.28 -21.13
CA PHE A 190 -1.41 3.38 -19.92
C PHE A 190 -2.81 3.90 -20.20
N ARG A 191 -3.80 3.19 -19.67
CA ARG A 191 -5.21 3.58 -19.67
C ARG A 191 -5.58 4.07 -18.28
N GLU A 192 -6.14 5.27 -18.19
CA GLU A 192 -6.73 5.78 -16.96
C GLU A 192 -7.97 4.96 -16.60
N LEU A 193 -8.10 4.61 -15.34
CA LEU A 193 -9.28 3.94 -14.77
C LEU A 193 -10.19 4.93 -14.07
N ARG A 194 -9.63 5.72 -13.16
CA ARG A 194 -10.37 6.74 -12.39
C ARG A 194 -9.40 7.65 -11.64
N GLU A 195 -9.93 8.78 -11.21
CA GLU A 195 -9.31 9.70 -10.26
C GLU A 195 -10.11 9.73 -8.95
N VAL A 196 -9.44 9.98 -7.83
CA VAL A 196 -10.04 10.14 -6.50
C VAL A 196 -9.32 11.23 -5.72
N GLU A 197 -10.03 11.87 -4.81
CA GLU A 197 -9.44 12.74 -3.81
C GLU A 197 -8.82 11.87 -2.70
N LEU A 198 -7.49 11.92 -2.55
CA LEU A 198 -6.74 11.15 -1.57
C LEU A 198 -6.17 12.05 -0.44
N GLY A 199 -6.00 13.35 -0.72
CA GLY A 199 -5.30 14.27 0.17
C GLY A 199 -3.79 14.29 -0.06
N THR A 200 -3.10 15.10 0.74
CA THR A 200 -1.66 15.39 0.59
C THR A 200 -0.78 14.68 1.63
N ALA A 201 -1.36 13.85 2.49
CA ALA A 201 -0.62 13.11 3.50
C ALA A 201 0.46 12.22 2.88
N ASP A 202 1.55 11.97 3.62
CA ASP A 202 2.61 11.08 3.18
C ASP A 202 2.11 9.63 3.08
N VAL A 203 2.75 8.83 2.23
CA VAL A 203 2.49 7.39 2.17
C VAL A 203 3.25 6.70 3.30
N ASP A 204 2.51 6.09 4.20
CA ASP A 204 3.04 5.36 5.35
C ASP A 204 3.42 3.92 5.01
N LEU A 205 2.69 3.31 4.08
CA LEU A 205 2.93 1.95 3.61
C LEU A 205 2.66 1.83 2.11
N LEU A 206 3.66 1.41 1.35
CA LEU A 206 3.51 0.86 0.01
C LEU A 206 3.65 -0.66 0.10
N ARG A 207 2.69 -1.43 -0.40
CA ARG A 207 2.79 -2.89 -0.48
C ARG A 207 2.55 -3.38 -1.89
N LEU A 208 3.55 -4.06 -2.42
CA LEU A 208 3.47 -4.89 -3.62
C LEU A 208 3.11 -6.31 -3.18
N GLY A 209 1.99 -6.87 -3.62
CA GLY A 209 1.52 -8.10 -3.02
C GLY A 209 0.68 -8.99 -3.92
N ALA A 210 0.30 -10.14 -3.38
CA ALA A 210 -0.69 -11.03 -3.94
C ALA A 210 -1.96 -11.01 -3.08
N GLN A 211 -3.10 -10.79 -3.71
CA GLN A 211 -4.42 -10.85 -3.08
C GLN A 211 -4.97 -12.27 -3.20
N GLN A 212 -5.45 -12.83 -2.10
CA GLN A 212 -6.12 -14.13 -2.06
C GLN A 212 -7.38 -14.02 -1.20
N SER A 213 -8.53 -13.93 -1.83
CA SER A 213 -9.82 -13.84 -1.13
C SER A 213 -10.49 -15.19 -0.92
N ASP A 214 -10.06 -16.22 -1.64
CA ASP A 214 -10.48 -17.60 -1.46
C ASP A 214 -9.28 -18.45 -1.02
N ILE A 215 -9.25 -18.79 0.27
CA ILE A 215 -8.14 -19.57 0.86
C ILE A 215 -7.99 -20.99 0.29
N LYS A 216 -9.01 -21.53 -0.36
CA LYS A 216 -8.95 -22.87 -0.97
C LYS A 216 -8.24 -22.88 -2.32
N THR A 217 -8.07 -21.70 -2.91
CA THR A 217 -7.52 -21.56 -4.24
C THR A 217 -6.10 -20.97 -4.18
N PRO A 218 -5.08 -21.66 -4.74
CA PRO A 218 -3.71 -21.12 -4.75
C PRO A 218 -3.61 -19.91 -5.67
N VAL A 219 -2.66 -19.02 -5.36
CA VAL A 219 -2.38 -17.81 -6.13
C VAL A 219 -0.90 -17.72 -6.44
N GLN A 220 -0.57 -17.49 -7.70
CA GLN A 220 0.78 -17.19 -8.16
C GLN A 220 0.80 -15.81 -8.82
N VAL A 221 1.73 -14.96 -8.40
CA VAL A 221 1.97 -13.63 -8.97
C VAL A 221 3.46 -13.44 -9.13
N LEU A 222 3.91 -13.14 -10.32
CA LEU A 222 5.30 -12.83 -10.63
C LEU A 222 5.44 -11.33 -10.82
N TRP A 223 6.17 -10.67 -9.93
CA TRP A 223 6.52 -9.25 -10.04
C TRP A 223 7.86 -9.10 -10.76
N LYS A 224 7.91 -8.22 -11.78
CA LYS A 224 9.10 -8.00 -12.61
C LYS A 224 9.93 -6.82 -12.13
N ASP A 225 9.25 -5.73 -11.75
CA ASP A 225 9.86 -4.50 -11.30
C ASP A 225 8.92 -3.66 -10.42
N LEU A 226 9.52 -2.66 -9.75
CA LEU A 226 8.82 -1.59 -9.06
C LEU A 226 9.60 -0.29 -9.26
N PHE A 227 8.97 0.69 -9.88
CA PHE A 227 9.46 2.05 -10.03
C PHE A 227 8.71 2.98 -9.10
N ILE A 228 9.43 3.87 -8.42
CA ILE A 228 8.87 4.89 -7.53
C ILE A 228 9.58 6.21 -7.83
N LYS A 229 8.81 7.23 -8.18
CA LYS A 229 9.24 8.61 -8.30
C LYS A 229 8.46 9.46 -7.30
N ALA A 230 9.14 10.31 -6.53
CA ALA A 230 8.50 11.17 -5.54
C ALA A 230 9.36 12.39 -5.20
N ALA A 231 8.78 13.38 -4.53
CA ALA A 231 9.50 14.56 -4.07
C ALA A 231 10.60 14.18 -3.06
N SER A 232 10.37 13.22 -2.15
CA SER A 232 11.40 12.71 -1.25
C SER A 232 11.04 11.32 -0.69
N PHE A 233 12.07 10.65 -0.15
CA PHE A 233 11.96 9.34 0.49
C PHE A 233 12.47 9.40 1.92
N PRO A 234 11.65 9.81 2.90
CA PRO A 234 12.02 9.74 4.30
C PRO A 234 12.40 8.31 4.70
N ASN A 235 13.42 8.17 5.56
CA ASN A 235 13.96 6.88 5.99
C ASN A 235 14.75 6.09 4.93
N HIS A 236 14.90 6.59 3.72
CA HIS A 236 15.85 6.00 2.79
C HIS A 236 17.30 6.22 3.29
N PRO A 237 18.22 5.25 3.16
CA PRO A 237 19.60 5.39 3.63
C PRO A 237 20.28 6.69 3.20
N ASP A 238 20.09 7.14 1.96
CA ASP A 238 20.63 8.40 1.47
C ASP A 238 20.02 9.64 2.15
N SER A 239 18.76 9.57 2.57
CA SER A 239 18.10 10.65 3.32
C SER A 239 18.63 10.71 4.75
N LEU A 240 18.94 9.55 5.34
CA LEU A 240 19.57 9.43 6.66
C LEU A 240 20.95 10.04 6.70
N ALA A 241 21.77 9.80 5.68
CA ALA A 241 23.11 10.36 5.54
C ALA A 241 23.06 11.91 5.45
N LYS A 242 21.96 12.50 5.05
CA LYS A 242 21.74 13.97 4.98
C LYS A 242 21.16 14.57 6.27
N GLY A 243 20.95 13.77 7.33
CA GLY A 243 20.45 14.24 8.62
C GLY A 243 18.96 14.50 8.71
N GLU A 244 18.16 14.01 7.77
CA GLU A 244 16.70 14.03 7.88
C GLU A 244 16.25 13.15 9.04
N ARG A 245 15.62 13.75 10.07
CA ARG A 245 15.05 12.99 11.20
C ARG A 245 13.80 12.26 10.77
N GLN A 246 13.70 11.01 11.27
CA GLN A 246 12.72 10.01 10.83
C GLN A 246 11.57 9.86 11.80
N HIS A 247 10.40 9.62 11.24
CA HIS A 247 9.36 8.84 11.86
C HIS A 247 9.48 7.40 11.32
N VAL A 248 9.85 6.45 12.16
CA VAL A 248 9.83 5.04 11.77
C VAL A 248 8.38 4.58 11.86
N PRO A 249 7.74 4.17 10.77
CA PRO A 249 6.42 3.58 10.86
C PRO A 249 6.53 2.32 11.70
N HIS A 250 6.00 2.35 12.92
CA HIS A 250 5.83 1.14 13.69
C HIS A 250 4.69 0.35 13.04
N TYR A 251 5.04 -0.60 12.15
CA TYR A 251 4.13 -1.69 11.88
C TYR A 251 3.95 -2.47 13.19
N GLN A 252 2.93 -2.12 13.96
CA GLN A 252 2.39 -3.01 14.95
C GLN A 252 1.52 -4.01 14.18
N PRO A 253 1.91 -5.30 14.13
CA PRO A 253 0.98 -6.31 13.63
C PRO A 253 -0.28 -6.16 14.46
N ALA A 254 -1.45 -6.13 13.78
CA ALA A 254 -2.74 -6.07 14.45
C ALA A 254 -2.72 -7.08 15.62
N PRO A 255 -3.18 -6.70 16.83
CA PRO A 255 -3.19 -7.60 17.97
C PRO A 255 -3.83 -8.90 17.49
N GLN A 256 -3.07 -9.99 17.60
CA GLN A 256 -3.58 -11.32 17.28
C GLN A 256 -4.83 -11.47 18.14
N PRO A 257 -6.00 -11.84 17.59
CA PRO A 257 -7.11 -12.20 18.43
C PRO A 257 -6.58 -13.26 19.40
N GLU A 258 -6.59 -12.94 20.67
CA GLU A 258 -6.15 -13.85 21.71
C GLU A 258 -6.79 -15.21 21.43
N SER A 259 -5.94 -16.19 21.31
CA SER A 259 -6.34 -17.50 20.78
C SER A 259 -7.62 -17.95 21.47
N ILE A 260 -8.68 -18.17 20.71
CA ILE A 260 -9.96 -18.73 21.13
C ILE A 260 -9.74 -20.03 21.99
N SER A 261 -8.53 -20.59 21.94
CA SER A 261 -8.12 -21.75 22.73
C SER A 261 -8.24 -21.54 24.25
N LEU A 262 -8.03 -20.32 24.77
CA LEU A 262 -8.16 -20.05 26.22
C LEU A 262 -9.62 -20.03 26.65
N TYR A 263 -10.52 -19.54 25.82
CA TYR A 263 -11.97 -19.57 26.08
C TYR A 263 -12.55 -20.99 26.05
N TRP A 264 -12.11 -21.80 25.11
CA TRP A 264 -12.53 -23.20 25.03
C TRP A 264 -11.96 -24.04 26.17
N SER A 265 -10.74 -23.75 26.65
CA SER A 265 -10.15 -24.41 27.81
C SER A 265 -10.89 -24.07 29.09
N LEU A 266 -11.32 -22.82 29.28
CA LEU A 266 -12.13 -22.39 30.41
C LEU A 266 -13.54 -22.99 30.37
N LEU A 267 -14.19 -23.02 29.21
CA LEU A 267 -15.51 -23.63 29.07
C LEU A 267 -15.47 -25.15 29.28
N ALA A 268 -14.43 -25.83 28.78
CA ALA A 268 -14.22 -27.26 29.03
C ALA A 268 -13.99 -27.57 30.51
N GLY A 269 -13.22 -26.70 31.22
CA GLY A 269 -13.00 -26.81 32.66
C GLY A 269 -14.27 -26.63 33.50
N ILE A 270 -15.11 -25.67 33.15
CA ILE A 270 -16.41 -25.43 33.82
C ILE A 270 -17.37 -26.61 33.54
N GLY A 271 -17.43 -27.11 32.32
CA GLY A 271 -18.25 -28.28 31.97
C GLY A 271 -17.85 -29.52 32.77
N LEU A 272 -16.55 -29.78 32.95
CA LEU A 272 -16.05 -30.92 33.72
C LEU A 272 -16.40 -30.84 35.22
N LEU A 273 -16.32 -29.62 35.81
CA LEU A 273 -16.69 -29.37 37.21
C LEU A 273 -18.20 -29.59 37.45
N LEU A 274 -19.06 -29.21 36.50
CA LEU A 274 -20.51 -29.44 36.59
C LEU A 274 -20.84 -30.94 36.52
N VAL A 275 -20.20 -31.70 35.62
CA VAL A 275 -20.41 -33.16 35.53
C VAL A 275 -19.94 -33.90 36.79
N LEU A 276 -18.78 -33.52 37.36
CA LEU A 276 -18.30 -34.10 38.58
C LEU A 276 -19.16 -33.73 39.80
N GLY A 277 -19.66 -32.47 39.86
CA GLY A 277 -20.59 -32.01 40.90
C GLY A 277 -21.91 -32.79 40.92
N THR A 278 -22.49 -33.06 39.76
CA THR A 278 -23.72 -33.85 39.64
C THR A 278 -23.52 -35.31 39.99
N ALA A 279 -22.39 -35.92 39.64
CA ALA A 279 -22.07 -37.32 39.97
C ALA A 279 -21.90 -37.51 41.49
N VAL A 280 -21.29 -36.56 42.22
CA VAL A 280 -21.16 -36.62 43.65
C VAL A 280 -22.49 -36.40 44.36
N TRP A 281 -23.39 -35.56 43.81
CA TRP A 281 -24.70 -35.29 44.38
C TRP A 281 -25.64 -36.52 44.26
N VAL A 282 -25.62 -37.19 43.11
CA VAL A 282 -26.40 -38.46 42.89
C VAL A 282 -25.92 -39.57 43.79
N LYS A 283 -24.61 -39.67 44.09
CA LYS A 283 -24.05 -40.73 44.95
C LYS A 283 -24.35 -40.49 46.45
N LYS A 284 -24.70 -39.28 46.88
CA LYS A 284 -25.12 -38.97 48.24
C LYS A 284 -26.62 -39.17 48.51
N ARG A 285 -27.43 -39.45 47.49
CA ARG A 285 -28.86 -39.69 47.58
C ARG A 285 -29.27 -41.16 47.35
N ALA A 286 -28.35 -42.04 47.00
CA ALA A 286 -28.48 -43.46 46.94
C ALA A 286 -27.88 -44.09 48.24
#